data_fd8b2a4a3c6e660cb6be8639a550f229
#
_entry.id   fd8b2a4a3c6e660cb6be8639a550f229
#
_cell.length_a   1.000
_cell.length_b   1.000
_cell.length_c   1.000
_cell.angle_alpha   90.00
_cell.angle_beta   90.00
_cell.angle_gamma   90.00
#
_symmetry.space_group_name_H-M   'P 1'
#
loop_
_entity.id
_entity.type
_entity.pdbx_description
1 polymer ?
#
loop_
_entity_poly.entity_id
_entity_poly.type
_entity_poly.pdbx_seq_one_letter_code
_entity_poly.pdbx_strand_id
1 'polypeptide(L)'
;MRKIAIICGGYSGEYEISIKSAKVVKSHLDSNIYESYLIVIQKGDWYCLTDDDTHIPVDKNDFSVNIDGKKITFDAVFNAVHGIPGENGEILGYLEMLNIPYTSSNFTTCALTFNKDLTKVVASAHGATVSPSITINKGELIEKEEIINELGLPLFVKPTCNGSSVGVSKVNTAEDFDKAVETAFNAGNQIMFEKFVKGRELACSVIEHKGKMMVLPLTEIVSKN
;
A
#
# COMPACT_ATOMS: atom_id res chain seq x y z
N MET A 1 17.55 14.19 -21.83
CA MET A 1 17.31 13.62 -20.47
C MET A 1 15.97 12.94 -20.47
N ARG A 2 15.82 11.86 -19.72
CA ARG A 2 14.52 11.20 -19.50
C ARG A 2 13.72 11.93 -18.43
N LYS A 3 12.44 12.14 -18.66
CA LYS A 3 11.55 12.83 -17.72
C LYS A 3 10.86 11.82 -16.81
N ILE A 4 11.11 11.95 -15.52
CA ILE A 4 10.58 11.05 -14.50
C ILE A 4 9.58 11.79 -13.63
N ALA A 5 8.33 11.32 -13.59
CA ALA A 5 7.40 11.74 -12.56
C ALA A 5 7.64 10.92 -11.29
N ILE A 6 7.87 11.59 -10.18
CA ILE A 6 7.93 10.95 -8.86
C ILE A 6 6.59 11.23 -8.20
N ILE A 7 5.69 10.23 -8.21
CA ILE A 7 4.38 10.36 -7.59
C ILE A 7 4.48 10.17 -6.08
N CYS A 8 3.77 11.02 -5.33
CA CYS A 8 3.78 11.02 -3.87
C CYS A 8 2.45 11.54 -3.30
N GLY A 9 2.35 11.59 -1.99
CA GLY A 9 1.12 11.93 -1.28
C GLY A 9 0.26 10.68 -1.04
N GLY A 10 -0.91 10.61 -1.63
CA GLY A 10 -1.87 9.53 -1.45
C GLY A 10 -3.04 9.91 -0.55
N TYR A 11 -3.88 8.92 -0.23
CA TYR A 11 -5.15 9.10 0.50
C TYR A 11 -5.11 8.50 1.91
N SER A 12 -3.94 7.99 2.31
CA SER A 12 -3.70 7.37 3.62
C SER A 12 -3.12 8.36 4.62
N GLY A 13 -3.05 7.97 5.89
CA GLY A 13 -2.38 8.74 6.95
C GLY A 13 -0.86 8.89 6.76
N GLU A 14 -0.28 8.27 5.73
CA GLU A 14 1.16 8.30 5.41
C GLU A 14 1.52 9.37 4.36
N TYR A 15 0.60 10.28 4.06
CA TYR A 15 0.76 11.34 3.06
C TYR A 15 2.08 12.11 3.21
N GLU A 16 2.36 12.61 4.42
CA GLU A 16 3.58 13.38 4.70
C GLU A 16 4.87 12.56 4.56
N ILE A 17 4.81 11.28 4.91
CA ILE A 17 5.94 10.35 4.76
C ILE A 17 6.21 10.12 3.28
N SER A 18 5.18 9.96 2.47
CA SER A 18 5.27 9.81 1.03
C SER A 18 5.94 11.03 0.37
N ILE A 19 5.54 12.25 0.73
CA ILE A 19 6.16 13.48 0.24
C ILE A 19 7.66 13.51 0.59
N LYS A 20 8.03 13.17 1.83
CA LYS A 20 9.43 13.12 2.26
C LYS A 20 10.23 12.08 1.47
N SER A 21 9.68 10.89 1.28
CA SER A 21 10.29 9.82 0.47
C SER A 21 10.55 10.29 -0.96
N ALA A 22 9.58 10.92 -1.60
CA ALA A 22 9.72 11.45 -2.96
C ALA A 22 10.81 12.53 -3.08
N LYS A 23 10.90 13.44 -2.10
CA LYS A 23 11.96 14.44 -2.05
C LYS A 23 13.35 13.81 -1.92
N VAL A 24 13.49 12.74 -1.13
CA VAL A 24 14.74 11.97 -1.03
C VAL A 24 15.07 11.32 -2.37
N VAL A 25 14.10 10.68 -3.04
CA VAL A 25 14.31 10.09 -4.37
C VAL A 25 14.75 11.17 -5.36
N LYS A 26 14.04 12.31 -5.43
CA LYS A 26 14.39 13.43 -6.31
C LYS A 26 15.84 13.89 -6.10
N SER A 27 16.29 14.01 -4.86
CA SER A 27 17.65 14.50 -4.53
C SER A 27 18.77 13.51 -4.86
N HIS A 28 18.44 12.22 -5.10
CA HIS A 28 19.43 11.16 -5.41
C HIS A 28 19.38 10.68 -6.87
N LEU A 29 18.43 11.14 -7.67
CA LEU A 29 18.44 10.87 -9.10
C LEU A 29 19.57 11.66 -9.78
N ASP A 30 20.29 10.99 -10.68
CA ASP A 30 21.36 11.62 -11.46
C ASP A 30 20.77 12.66 -12.43
N SER A 31 20.97 13.94 -12.12
CA SER A 31 20.47 15.06 -12.90
C SER A 31 21.09 15.20 -14.29
N ASN A 32 22.17 14.46 -14.59
CA ASN A 32 22.73 14.40 -15.95
C ASN A 32 21.93 13.47 -16.86
N ILE A 33 21.16 12.54 -16.28
CA ILE A 33 20.39 11.50 -17.00
C ILE A 33 18.89 11.80 -16.92
N TYR A 34 18.39 12.21 -15.75
CA TYR A 34 17.00 12.36 -15.43
C TYR A 34 16.60 13.81 -15.11
N GLU A 35 15.50 14.24 -15.71
CA GLU A 35 14.77 15.43 -15.34
C GLU A 35 13.56 14.98 -14.51
N SER A 36 13.53 15.28 -13.20
CA SER A 36 12.53 14.72 -12.29
C SER A 36 11.54 15.76 -11.80
N TYR A 37 10.27 15.34 -11.70
CA TYR A 37 9.12 16.16 -11.32
C TYR A 37 8.39 15.50 -10.15
N LEU A 38 8.09 16.25 -9.09
CA LEU A 38 7.26 15.78 -7.99
C LEU A 38 5.79 15.92 -8.37
N ILE A 39 5.08 14.83 -8.47
CA ILE A 39 3.64 14.81 -8.75
C ILE A 39 2.90 14.38 -7.49
N VAL A 40 2.19 15.30 -6.89
CA VAL A 40 1.41 15.05 -5.67
C VAL A 40 0.04 14.54 -6.05
N ILE A 41 -0.30 13.38 -5.50
CA ILE A 41 -1.59 12.71 -5.68
C ILE A 41 -2.43 12.98 -4.43
N GLN A 42 -3.50 13.76 -4.58
CA GLN A 42 -4.51 13.98 -3.54
C GLN A 42 -5.88 13.55 -4.05
N LYS A 43 -6.80 13.26 -3.14
CA LYS A 43 -8.16 12.90 -3.51
C LYS A 43 -8.83 14.08 -4.25
N GLY A 44 -9.09 13.87 -5.54
CA GLY A 44 -9.69 14.90 -6.41
C GLY A 44 -8.69 15.84 -7.07
N ASP A 45 -7.52 16.06 -6.51
CA ASP A 45 -6.53 17.02 -7.00
C ASP A 45 -5.15 16.38 -7.19
N TRP A 46 -4.59 16.51 -8.42
CA TRP A 46 -3.24 16.05 -8.76
C TRP A 46 -2.46 17.21 -9.34
N TYR A 47 -1.29 17.47 -8.80
CA TYR A 47 -0.46 18.59 -9.24
C TYR A 47 1.03 18.29 -9.22
N CYS A 48 1.75 18.93 -10.11
CA CYS A 48 3.20 19.03 -10.04
C CYS A 48 3.58 20.09 -9.02
N LEU A 49 4.37 19.70 -8.03
CA LEU A 49 4.94 20.61 -7.04
C LEU A 49 6.30 21.08 -7.55
N THR A 50 6.42 22.37 -7.83
CA THR A 50 7.67 22.99 -8.26
C THR A 50 8.58 23.32 -7.08
N ASP A 51 9.83 23.72 -7.35
CA ASP A 51 10.80 23.99 -6.29
C ASP A 51 10.49 25.32 -5.54
N ASP A 52 9.65 26.19 -6.11
CA ASP A 52 9.11 27.42 -5.48
C ASP A 52 7.74 27.21 -4.83
N ASP A 53 7.36 25.95 -4.57
CA ASP A 53 6.08 25.53 -3.99
C ASP A 53 4.81 25.91 -4.83
N THR A 54 4.97 26.17 -6.13
CA THR A 54 3.84 26.37 -7.04
C THR A 54 3.18 25.05 -7.39
N HIS A 55 1.85 25.01 -7.42
CA HIS A 55 1.05 23.85 -7.78
C HIS A 55 0.58 23.97 -9.24
N ILE A 56 1.08 23.12 -10.12
CA ILE A 56 0.68 23.08 -11.52
C ILE A 56 -0.21 21.85 -11.74
N PRO A 57 -1.49 22.01 -12.15
CA PRO A 57 -2.40 20.90 -12.32
C PRO A 57 -1.91 19.85 -13.31
N VAL A 58 -2.15 18.57 -12.98
CA VAL A 58 -1.91 17.44 -13.88
C VAL A 58 -3.13 17.25 -14.79
N ASP A 59 -2.92 17.14 -16.09
CA ASP A 59 -3.94 16.66 -17.00
C ASP A 59 -4.09 15.14 -16.84
N LYS A 60 -5.22 14.73 -16.25
CA LYS A 60 -5.51 13.31 -15.98
C LYS A 60 -5.90 12.52 -17.23
N ASN A 61 -6.07 13.15 -18.39
CA ASN A 61 -6.37 12.43 -19.63
C ASN A 61 -5.12 11.71 -20.17
N ASP A 62 -3.93 12.27 -19.93
CA ASP A 62 -2.67 11.73 -20.45
C ASP A 62 -1.50 11.82 -19.47
N PHE A 63 -1.76 12.16 -18.21
CA PHE A 63 -0.77 12.32 -17.16
C PHE A 63 0.33 13.33 -17.51
N SER A 64 -0.03 14.46 -18.10
CA SER A 64 0.89 15.54 -18.44
C SER A 64 0.73 16.77 -17.54
N VAL A 65 1.71 17.67 -17.56
CA VAL A 65 1.65 18.98 -16.93
C VAL A 65 2.02 20.07 -17.94
N ASN A 66 1.49 21.28 -17.78
CA ASN A 66 1.84 22.42 -18.62
C ASN A 66 2.66 23.42 -17.80
N ILE A 67 3.97 23.48 -18.06
CA ILE A 67 4.89 24.40 -17.38
C ILE A 67 5.32 25.46 -18.41
N ASP A 68 5.04 26.73 -18.11
CA ASP A 68 5.36 27.89 -18.97
C ASP A 68 4.88 27.72 -20.43
N GLY A 69 3.68 27.19 -20.60
CA GLY A 69 3.06 26.95 -21.92
C GLY A 69 3.61 25.72 -22.65
N LYS A 70 4.56 25.00 -22.05
CA LYS A 70 5.11 23.77 -22.63
C LYS A 70 4.52 22.54 -21.96
N LYS A 71 3.91 21.68 -22.78
CA LYS A 71 3.41 20.37 -22.34
C LYS A 71 4.57 19.44 -22.03
N ILE A 72 4.60 18.91 -20.80
CA ILE A 72 5.57 17.93 -20.29
C ILE A 72 4.84 16.60 -20.11
N THR A 73 5.34 15.57 -20.77
CA THR A 73 4.95 14.15 -20.60
C THR A 73 6.10 13.40 -19.96
N PHE A 74 5.83 12.25 -19.36
CA PHE A 74 6.81 11.50 -18.60
C PHE A 74 7.18 10.18 -19.28
N ASP A 75 8.48 9.87 -19.30
CA ASP A 75 9.01 8.62 -19.85
C ASP A 75 8.80 7.43 -18.90
N ALA A 76 8.73 7.72 -17.59
CA ALA A 76 8.44 6.73 -16.56
C ALA A 76 7.98 7.42 -15.26
N VAL A 77 7.36 6.63 -14.39
CA VAL A 77 6.90 7.05 -13.06
C VAL A 77 7.66 6.30 -11.97
N PHE A 78 8.18 7.04 -11.00
CA PHE A 78 8.63 6.47 -9.73
C PHE A 78 7.49 6.58 -8.71
N ASN A 79 6.99 5.44 -8.23
CA ASN A 79 5.93 5.41 -7.24
C ASN A 79 6.51 5.48 -5.82
N ALA A 80 6.32 6.63 -5.18
CA ALA A 80 6.65 6.87 -3.77
C ALA A 80 5.39 7.05 -2.90
N VAL A 81 4.20 6.72 -3.44
CA VAL A 81 2.95 6.79 -2.67
C VAL A 81 2.90 5.63 -1.67
N HIS A 82 2.70 5.94 -0.41
CA HIS A 82 2.42 4.97 0.64
C HIS A 82 0.90 4.76 0.80
N GLY A 83 0.48 3.50 0.87
CA GLY A 83 -0.94 3.15 0.93
C GLY A 83 -1.69 3.42 -0.38
N ILE A 84 -2.94 3.86 -0.27
CA ILE A 84 -3.84 4.14 -1.40
C ILE A 84 -3.50 5.50 -2.01
N PRO A 85 -3.45 5.65 -3.35
CA PRO A 85 -3.72 4.67 -4.43
C PRO A 85 -2.47 3.96 -4.97
N GLY A 86 -1.32 4.05 -4.30
CA GLY A 86 -0.04 3.51 -4.78
C GLY A 86 0.11 2.02 -4.54
N GLU A 87 -0.06 1.57 -3.28
CA GLU A 87 0.16 0.18 -2.90
C GLU A 87 -1.00 -0.75 -3.25
N ASN A 88 -2.24 -0.23 -3.32
CA ASN A 88 -3.40 -1.01 -3.74
C ASN A 88 -3.54 -1.13 -5.27
N GLY A 89 -2.63 -0.50 -6.04
CA GLY A 89 -2.56 -0.62 -7.48
C GLY A 89 -3.46 0.33 -8.28
N GLU A 90 -4.35 1.11 -7.68
CA GLU A 90 -5.29 1.98 -8.41
C GLU A 90 -4.59 2.94 -9.38
N ILE A 91 -3.54 3.65 -8.91
CA ILE A 91 -2.77 4.56 -9.77
C ILE A 91 -1.96 3.79 -10.81
N LEU A 92 -1.53 2.57 -10.51
CA LEU A 92 -0.74 1.74 -11.42
C LEU A 92 -1.60 1.27 -12.60
N GLY A 93 -2.85 0.87 -12.35
CA GLY A 93 -3.81 0.55 -13.41
C GLY A 93 -4.09 1.73 -14.34
N TYR A 94 -4.17 2.94 -13.81
CA TYR A 94 -4.29 4.15 -14.62
C TYR A 94 -3.04 4.37 -15.49
N LEU A 95 -1.83 4.20 -14.94
CA LEU A 95 -0.58 4.33 -15.70
C LEU A 95 -0.45 3.24 -16.78
N GLU A 96 -0.90 2.00 -16.49
CA GLU A 96 -0.94 0.92 -17.48
C GLU A 96 -1.84 1.27 -18.68
N MET A 97 -3.03 1.85 -18.44
CA MET A 97 -3.91 2.31 -19.52
C MET A 97 -3.27 3.38 -20.41
N LEU A 98 -2.39 4.20 -19.85
CA LEU A 98 -1.63 5.23 -20.58
C LEU A 98 -0.32 4.71 -21.17
N ASN A 99 0.02 3.44 -20.97
CA ASN A 99 1.31 2.84 -21.38
C ASN A 99 2.53 3.59 -20.80
N ILE A 100 2.43 4.11 -19.58
CA ILE A 100 3.53 4.78 -18.89
C ILE A 100 4.21 3.77 -17.97
N PRO A 101 5.50 3.44 -18.18
CA PRO A 101 6.25 2.55 -17.29
C PRO A 101 6.36 3.12 -15.86
N TYR A 102 6.36 2.25 -14.86
CA TYR A 102 6.46 2.67 -13.47
C TYR A 102 7.29 1.69 -12.63
N THR A 103 7.76 2.17 -11.48
CA THR A 103 8.32 1.30 -10.43
C THR A 103 7.16 0.74 -9.58
N SER A 104 7.22 -0.47 -9.20
CA SER A 104 6.34 -1.31 -8.38
C SER A 104 6.07 -2.64 -9.06
N SER A 105 5.37 -3.56 -8.40
CA SER A 105 4.74 -4.69 -9.08
C SER A 105 3.60 -4.21 -9.96
N ASN A 106 3.12 -5.07 -10.87
CA ASN A 106 1.97 -4.72 -11.71
C ASN A 106 0.69 -4.52 -10.90
N PHE A 107 -0.30 -3.86 -11.50
CA PHE A 107 -1.59 -3.56 -10.88
C PHE A 107 -2.23 -4.78 -10.19
N THR A 108 -2.32 -5.91 -10.89
CA THR A 108 -2.97 -7.13 -10.35
C THR A 108 -2.27 -7.63 -9.09
N THR A 109 -0.93 -7.67 -9.10
CA THR A 109 -0.15 -8.09 -7.93
C THR A 109 -0.35 -7.14 -6.76
N CYS A 110 -0.28 -5.83 -7.00
CA CYS A 110 -0.48 -4.82 -5.95
C CYS A 110 -1.90 -4.90 -5.36
N ALA A 111 -2.93 -4.97 -6.19
CA ALA A 111 -4.32 -5.06 -5.74
C ALA A 111 -4.58 -6.33 -4.91
N LEU A 112 -4.02 -7.46 -5.33
CA LEU A 112 -4.14 -8.73 -4.62
C LEU A 112 -3.43 -8.69 -3.27
N THR A 113 -2.15 -8.26 -3.27
CA THR A 113 -1.30 -8.33 -2.06
C THR A 113 -1.63 -7.25 -1.03
N PHE A 114 -2.28 -6.16 -1.43
CA PHE A 114 -2.78 -5.15 -0.50
C PHE A 114 -3.97 -5.65 0.33
N ASN A 115 -4.77 -6.59 -0.22
CA ASN A 115 -5.87 -7.22 0.50
C ASN A 115 -5.38 -8.49 1.21
N LYS A 116 -5.36 -8.45 2.55
CA LYS A 116 -4.87 -9.56 3.40
C LYS A 116 -5.65 -10.86 3.21
N ASP A 117 -6.95 -10.77 2.97
CA ASP A 117 -7.82 -11.93 2.76
C ASP A 117 -7.48 -12.61 1.42
N LEU A 118 -7.48 -11.84 0.33
CA LEU A 118 -7.11 -12.35 -0.99
C LEU A 118 -5.69 -12.91 -1.01
N THR A 119 -4.74 -12.24 -0.36
CA THR A 119 -3.36 -12.73 -0.22
C THR A 119 -3.33 -14.11 0.44
N LYS A 120 -4.06 -14.29 1.54
CA LYS A 120 -4.13 -15.57 2.25
C LYS A 120 -4.77 -16.67 1.40
N VAL A 121 -5.87 -16.36 0.71
CA VAL A 121 -6.54 -17.31 -0.19
C VAL A 121 -5.59 -17.80 -1.28
N VAL A 122 -4.90 -16.89 -1.96
CA VAL A 122 -3.96 -17.24 -3.03
C VAL A 122 -2.73 -17.98 -2.48
N ALA A 123 -2.15 -17.50 -1.38
CA ALA A 123 -1.01 -18.17 -0.75
C ALA A 123 -1.35 -19.61 -0.32
N SER A 124 -2.51 -19.80 0.30
CA SER A 124 -3.00 -21.13 0.71
C SER A 124 -3.22 -22.05 -0.50
N ALA A 125 -3.81 -21.54 -1.58
CA ALA A 125 -4.01 -22.30 -2.82
C ALA A 125 -2.68 -22.77 -3.47
N HIS A 126 -1.58 -22.05 -3.17
CA HIS A 126 -0.22 -22.41 -3.62
C HIS A 126 0.59 -23.16 -2.56
N GLY A 127 -0.06 -23.70 -1.53
CA GLY A 127 0.56 -24.58 -0.52
C GLY A 127 1.24 -23.86 0.64
N ALA A 128 1.11 -22.55 0.78
CA ALA A 128 1.58 -21.85 1.97
C ALA A 128 0.64 -22.10 3.15
N THR A 129 1.20 -22.36 4.33
CA THR A 129 0.43 -22.43 5.56
C THR A 129 0.06 -21.00 5.99
N VAL A 130 -1.23 -20.72 6.11
CA VAL A 130 -1.75 -19.45 6.59
C VAL A 130 -2.44 -19.61 7.93
N SER A 131 -2.43 -18.56 8.77
CA SER A 131 -3.17 -18.57 10.04
C SER A 131 -4.67 -18.66 9.78
N PRO A 132 -5.46 -19.40 10.58
CA PRO A 132 -6.93 -19.38 10.49
C PRO A 132 -7.48 -17.96 10.63
N SER A 133 -8.48 -17.61 9.83
CA SER A 133 -9.10 -16.28 9.89
C SER A 133 -10.54 -16.31 9.39
N ILE A 134 -11.32 -15.34 9.87
CA ILE A 134 -12.69 -15.07 9.46
C ILE A 134 -12.76 -13.64 8.99
N THR A 135 -13.37 -13.40 7.82
CA THR A 135 -13.50 -12.07 7.22
C THR A 135 -14.96 -11.67 7.16
N ILE A 136 -15.26 -10.44 7.59
CA ILE A 136 -16.63 -9.91 7.69
C ILE A 136 -16.69 -8.51 7.09
N ASN A 137 -17.74 -8.23 6.31
CA ASN A 137 -17.99 -6.91 5.76
C ASN A 137 -18.80 -6.03 6.73
N LYS A 138 -18.64 -4.73 6.62
CA LYS A 138 -19.39 -3.77 7.42
C LYS A 138 -20.90 -3.93 7.17
N GLY A 139 -21.64 -4.14 8.26
CA GLY A 139 -23.09 -4.38 8.21
C GLY A 139 -23.50 -5.84 8.22
N GLU A 140 -22.58 -6.78 8.11
CA GLU A 140 -22.86 -8.21 8.34
C GLU A 140 -22.93 -8.51 9.83
N LEU A 141 -23.63 -9.62 10.18
CA LEU A 141 -23.75 -10.09 11.56
C LEU A 141 -22.40 -10.60 12.06
N ILE A 142 -22.05 -10.24 13.28
CA ILE A 142 -20.83 -10.68 13.96
C ILE A 142 -21.22 -11.56 15.14
N GLU A 143 -21.02 -12.86 14.98
CA GLU A 143 -21.25 -13.86 16.04
C GLU A 143 -19.99 -14.00 16.90
N LYS A 144 -19.86 -13.12 17.90
CA LYS A 144 -18.65 -12.98 18.75
C LYS A 144 -18.20 -14.30 19.37
N GLU A 145 -19.15 -15.04 19.96
CA GLU A 145 -18.89 -16.30 20.62
C GLU A 145 -18.41 -17.37 19.64
N GLU A 146 -18.97 -17.42 18.44
CA GLU A 146 -18.57 -18.36 17.40
C GLU A 146 -17.14 -18.05 16.91
N ILE A 147 -16.83 -16.78 16.66
CA ILE A 147 -15.48 -16.35 16.24
C ILE A 147 -14.44 -16.69 17.30
N ILE A 148 -14.75 -16.42 18.58
CA ILE A 148 -13.81 -16.73 19.68
C ILE A 148 -13.66 -18.25 19.83
N ASN A 149 -14.72 -19.03 19.70
CA ASN A 149 -14.66 -20.49 19.78
C ASN A 149 -13.85 -21.11 18.64
N GLU A 150 -13.94 -20.56 17.43
CA GLU A 150 -13.22 -21.08 16.25
C GLU A 150 -11.73 -20.69 16.27
N LEU A 151 -11.43 -19.43 16.54
CA LEU A 151 -10.06 -18.91 16.44
C LEU A 151 -9.28 -19.01 17.76
N GLY A 152 -9.98 -19.00 18.88
CA GLY A 152 -9.39 -18.90 20.22
C GLY A 152 -8.89 -17.49 20.55
N LEU A 153 -8.55 -17.31 21.82
CA LEU A 153 -7.90 -16.09 22.30
C LEU A 153 -6.44 -16.39 22.67
N PRO A 154 -5.51 -15.44 22.46
CA PRO A 154 -5.73 -14.15 21.84
C PRO A 154 -5.91 -14.25 20.31
N LEU A 155 -6.59 -13.26 19.72
CA LEU A 155 -6.72 -13.09 18.27
C LEU A 155 -6.42 -11.64 17.86
N PHE A 156 -6.20 -11.41 16.56
CA PHE A 156 -6.11 -10.06 16.01
C PHE A 156 -7.39 -9.69 15.27
N VAL A 157 -7.80 -8.43 15.40
CA VAL A 157 -8.82 -7.80 14.54
C VAL A 157 -8.16 -6.70 13.74
N LYS A 158 -8.33 -6.71 12.42
CA LYS A 158 -7.66 -5.78 11.52
C LYS A 158 -8.45 -5.53 10.24
N PRO A 159 -8.36 -4.35 9.61
CA PRO A 159 -8.92 -4.15 8.26
C PRO A 159 -8.18 -5.02 7.25
N THR A 160 -8.88 -5.54 6.25
CA THR A 160 -8.27 -6.34 5.17
C THR A 160 -7.37 -5.51 4.27
N CYS A 161 -7.76 -4.25 4.01
CA CYS A 161 -7.07 -3.32 3.12
C CYS A 161 -6.61 -2.09 3.89
N ASN A 162 -5.46 -2.17 4.55
CA ASN A 162 -4.76 -1.02 5.15
C ASN A 162 -3.30 -1.39 5.47
N GLY A 163 -2.42 -0.38 5.54
CA GLY A 163 -1.01 -0.50 5.89
C GLY A 163 -0.71 -0.04 7.32
N SER A 164 0.57 -0.06 7.70
CA SER A 164 1.16 0.53 8.91
C SER A 164 0.42 0.24 10.22
N SER A 165 -0.18 -0.95 10.34
CA SER A 165 -0.95 -1.40 11.51
C SER A 165 -2.14 -0.48 11.88
N VAL A 166 -2.61 0.38 11.00
CA VAL A 166 -3.79 1.22 11.23
C VAL A 166 -5.02 0.33 11.37
N GLY A 167 -5.76 0.49 12.47
CA GLY A 167 -6.96 -0.29 12.76
C GLY A 167 -6.70 -1.71 13.27
N VAL A 168 -5.45 -2.09 13.56
CA VAL A 168 -5.08 -3.40 14.08
C VAL A 168 -5.19 -3.41 15.62
N SER A 169 -5.90 -4.39 16.16
CA SER A 169 -6.03 -4.61 17.61
C SER A 169 -5.78 -6.07 17.96
N LYS A 170 -5.07 -6.31 19.05
CA LYS A 170 -4.95 -7.63 19.67
C LYS A 170 -6.03 -7.77 20.73
N VAL A 171 -6.88 -8.77 20.59
CA VAL A 171 -7.94 -9.13 21.53
C VAL A 171 -7.41 -10.23 22.44
N ASN A 172 -7.18 -9.91 23.70
CA ASN A 172 -6.70 -10.88 24.69
C ASN A 172 -7.86 -11.52 25.47
N THR A 173 -8.94 -10.78 25.66
CA THR A 173 -10.14 -11.21 26.38
C THR A 173 -11.40 -10.88 25.59
N ALA A 174 -12.53 -11.52 25.92
CA ALA A 174 -13.80 -11.28 25.22
C ALA A 174 -14.31 -9.83 25.40
N GLU A 175 -13.92 -9.16 26.47
CA GLU A 175 -14.29 -7.77 26.75
C GLU A 175 -13.64 -6.78 25.77
N ASP A 176 -12.44 -7.10 25.23
CA ASP A 176 -11.73 -6.27 24.27
C ASP A 176 -12.32 -6.32 22.85
N PHE A 177 -13.16 -7.32 22.56
CA PHE A 177 -13.58 -7.69 21.21
C PHE A 177 -14.33 -6.56 20.49
N ASP A 178 -15.37 -6.01 21.11
CA ASP A 178 -16.27 -5.03 20.46
C ASP A 178 -15.52 -3.73 20.12
N LYS A 179 -14.62 -3.29 21.01
CA LYS A 179 -13.76 -2.12 20.77
C LYS A 179 -12.78 -2.36 19.61
N ALA A 180 -12.23 -3.57 19.51
CA ALA A 180 -11.34 -3.96 18.42
C ALA A 180 -12.09 -3.95 17.06
N VAL A 181 -13.31 -4.45 17.02
CA VAL A 181 -14.19 -4.41 15.85
C VAL A 181 -14.47 -2.99 15.41
N GLU A 182 -14.88 -2.12 16.34
CA GLU A 182 -15.12 -0.71 16.05
C GLU A 182 -13.86 -0.03 15.48
N THR A 183 -12.71 -0.26 16.11
CA THR A 183 -11.42 0.30 15.66
C THR A 183 -11.08 -0.14 14.24
N ALA A 184 -11.27 -1.41 13.92
CA ALA A 184 -11.00 -1.95 12.60
C ALA A 184 -11.98 -1.43 11.53
N PHE A 185 -13.29 -1.33 11.83
CA PHE A 185 -14.27 -0.76 10.91
C PHE A 185 -14.17 0.76 10.71
N ASN A 186 -13.54 1.48 11.63
CA ASN A 186 -13.19 2.89 11.41
C ASN A 186 -12.04 3.05 10.39
N ALA A 187 -11.26 1.99 10.19
CA ALA A 187 -10.12 1.98 9.28
C ALA A 187 -10.39 1.22 7.95
N GLY A 188 -11.53 0.54 7.82
CA GLY A 188 -11.88 -0.21 6.59
C GLY A 188 -13.32 -0.69 6.58
N ASN A 189 -13.82 -1.08 5.40
CA ASN A 189 -15.19 -1.60 5.22
C ASN A 189 -15.27 -3.14 5.33
N GLN A 190 -14.13 -3.79 5.41
CA GLN A 190 -14.02 -5.23 5.60
C GLN A 190 -12.92 -5.48 6.63
N ILE A 191 -13.21 -6.31 7.63
CA ILE A 191 -12.30 -6.66 8.70
C ILE A 191 -12.02 -8.17 8.73
N MET A 192 -10.86 -8.52 9.24
CA MET A 192 -10.41 -9.89 9.45
C MET A 192 -10.15 -10.14 10.92
N PHE A 193 -10.74 -11.20 11.44
CA PHE A 193 -10.34 -11.83 12.69
C PHE A 193 -9.31 -12.89 12.38
N GLU A 194 -8.16 -12.84 13.00
CA GLU A 194 -7.07 -13.76 12.71
C GLU A 194 -6.51 -14.36 13.99
N LYS A 195 -6.39 -15.69 14.00
CA LYS A 195 -5.80 -16.44 15.10
C LYS A 195 -4.38 -15.95 15.38
N PHE A 196 -4.06 -15.67 16.65
CA PHE A 196 -2.70 -15.35 17.06
C PHE A 196 -1.78 -16.57 16.92
N VAL A 197 -0.69 -16.39 16.20
CA VAL A 197 0.35 -17.41 16.07
C VAL A 197 1.57 -16.97 16.88
N LYS A 198 1.95 -17.76 17.88
CA LYS A 198 3.15 -17.50 18.66
C LYS A 198 4.36 -17.98 17.89
N GLY A 199 5.36 -17.14 17.71
CA GLY A 199 6.57 -17.50 16.98
C GLY A 199 7.50 -16.31 16.76
N ARG A 200 8.51 -16.53 15.94
CA ARG A 200 9.41 -15.49 15.43
C ARG A 200 8.78 -14.84 14.21
N GLU A 201 8.88 -13.54 14.10
CA GLU A 201 8.44 -12.79 12.93
C GLU A 201 9.59 -12.63 11.94
N LEU A 202 9.44 -13.17 10.74
CA LEU A 202 10.46 -13.12 9.70
C LEU A 202 9.90 -12.45 8.45
N ALA A 203 10.64 -11.51 7.89
CA ALA A 203 10.37 -10.93 6.58
C ALA A 203 11.23 -11.62 5.51
N CYS A 204 10.61 -11.94 4.39
CA CYS A 204 11.27 -12.48 3.20
C CYS A 204 11.03 -11.52 2.02
N SER A 205 12.06 -10.84 1.60
CA SER A 205 11.97 -9.95 0.43
C SER A 205 12.26 -10.74 -0.85
N VAL A 206 11.48 -10.45 -1.89
CA VAL A 206 11.61 -11.07 -3.20
C VAL A 206 11.68 -9.96 -4.25
N ILE A 207 12.58 -10.08 -5.20
CA ILE A 207 12.77 -9.12 -6.30
C ILE A 207 12.91 -9.86 -7.64
N GLU A 208 12.29 -9.33 -8.68
CA GLU A 208 12.59 -9.75 -10.04
C GLU A 208 13.74 -8.89 -10.59
N HIS A 209 14.80 -9.54 -11.04
CA HIS A 209 15.92 -8.89 -11.69
C HIS A 209 16.29 -9.63 -12.99
N LYS A 210 16.27 -8.90 -14.12
CA LYS A 210 16.57 -9.45 -15.45
C LYS A 210 15.77 -10.72 -15.79
N GLY A 211 14.46 -10.72 -15.46
CA GLY A 211 13.56 -11.84 -15.71
C GLY A 211 13.77 -13.06 -14.79
N LYS A 212 14.54 -12.90 -13.72
CA LYS A 212 14.74 -13.95 -12.71
C LYS A 212 14.27 -13.51 -11.35
N MET A 213 13.46 -14.36 -10.71
CA MET A 213 13.03 -14.16 -9.33
C MET A 213 14.22 -14.44 -8.39
N MET A 214 14.51 -13.47 -7.53
CA MET A 214 15.55 -13.59 -6.50
C MET A 214 14.90 -13.46 -5.12
N VAL A 215 15.14 -14.45 -4.27
CA VAL A 215 14.75 -14.43 -2.86
C VAL A 215 15.92 -13.89 -2.05
N LEU A 216 15.71 -12.83 -1.30
CA LEU A 216 16.73 -12.22 -0.47
C LEU A 216 16.83 -12.91 0.90
N PRO A 217 17.90 -12.69 1.67
CA PRO A 217 18.04 -13.23 3.02
C PRO A 217 16.88 -12.87 3.92
N LEU A 218 16.48 -13.79 4.80
CA LEU A 218 15.44 -13.55 5.80
C LEU A 218 15.90 -12.51 6.83
N THR A 219 15.00 -11.61 7.19
CA THR A 219 15.21 -10.62 8.25
C THR A 219 14.25 -10.89 9.40
N GLU A 220 14.76 -11.03 10.62
CA GLU A 220 13.92 -11.16 11.82
C GLU A 220 13.50 -9.79 12.34
N ILE A 221 12.20 -9.65 12.60
CA ILE A 221 11.61 -8.44 13.19
C ILE A 221 11.55 -8.67 14.70
N VAL A 222 12.36 -7.91 15.44
CA VAL A 222 12.40 -7.96 16.90
C VAL A 222 11.72 -6.73 17.48
N SER A 223 10.53 -6.90 18.04
CA SER A 223 9.83 -5.82 18.75
C SER A 223 10.62 -5.44 20.00
N LYS A 224 10.89 -4.16 20.20
CA LYS A 224 11.34 -3.66 21.51
C LYS A 224 10.12 -3.66 22.43
N ASN A 225 10.17 -4.45 23.50
CA ASN A 225 9.20 -4.41 24.59
C ASN A 225 9.24 -3.05 25.30
#